data_a5961157c8316ea7cff9e3bd5c9012b8
#
_entry.id   a5961157c8316ea7cff9e3bd5c9012b8
#
_cell.length_a   1.000
_cell.length_b   1.000
_cell.length_c   1.000
_cell.angle_alpha   90.00
_cell.angle_beta   90.00
_cell.angle_gamma   90.00
#
_symmetry.space_group_name_H-M   'P 1'
#
loop_
_entity.id
_entity.type
_entity.pdbx_description
1 polymer ?
#
loop_
_entity_poly.entity_id
_entity_poly.type
_entity_poly.pdbx_seq_one_letter_code
_entity_poly.pdbx_strand_id
1 'polypeptide(L)'
;GVCLLCIKFGVANNMAKWQKLIKFKQETIRLGSVLRLPAQYPYESVVEFMVFEPNDSAYGLGLMVRSGYKAGLTLVILPVESQPDNKRGLSTQWLITNWQTWVYPECTVKQVWLNEQPRMPKLPK
;
A
#
# COMPACT_ATOMS: atom_id res chain seq x y z
N GLY A 1 -26.38 -14.34 16.61
CA GLY A 1 -25.69 -15.54 16.70
C GLY A 1 -24.52 -15.57 15.76
N VAL A 2 -24.13 -16.75 15.46
CA VAL A 2 -22.99 -16.90 14.56
C VAL A 2 -23.30 -16.27 13.22
N CYS A 3 -24.50 -16.48 12.75
CA CYS A 3 -24.91 -15.86 11.52
C CYS A 3 -24.81 -14.36 11.61
N LEU A 4 -25.25 -13.85 12.73
CA LEU A 4 -25.15 -12.44 12.97
C LEU A 4 -23.70 -11.99 12.96
N LEU A 5 -22.85 -12.76 13.57
CA LEU A 5 -21.42 -12.48 13.59
C LEU A 5 -20.85 -12.53 12.19
N CYS A 6 -21.23 -13.52 11.41
CA CYS A 6 -20.80 -13.63 10.03
C CYS A 6 -21.28 -12.45 9.21
N ILE A 7 -22.49 -12.02 9.45
CA ILE A 7 -23.02 -10.86 8.78
C ILE A 7 -22.20 -9.61 9.13
N LYS A 8 -21.87 -9.47 10.38
CA LYS A 8 -21.05 -8.36 10.81
C LYS A 8 -19.68 -8.40 10.14
N PHE A 9 -19.09 -9.56 10.05
CA PHE A 9 -17.82 -9.70 9.37
C PHE A 9 -17.94 -9.38 7.89
N GLY A 10 -19.02 -9.81 7.27
CA GLY A 10 -19.26 -9.50 5.89
C GLY A 10 -19.35 -8.01 5.65
N VAL A 11 -20.09 -7.32 6.49
CA VAL A 11 -20.19 -5.87 6.39
C VAL A 11 -18.85 -5.22 6.62
N ALA A 12 -18.15 -5.64 7.66
CA ALA A 12 -16.83 -5.10 7.96
C ALA A 12 -15.86 -5.33 6.80
N ASN A 13 -15.95 -6.50 6.17
CA ASN A 13 -15.07 -6.83 5.06
C ASN A 13 -15.37 -6.04 3.80
N ASN A 14 -16.57 -5.50 3.69
CA ASN A 14 -16.95 -4.67 2.56
C ASN A 14 -16.47 -3.23 2.71
N MET A 15 -16.04 -2.87 3.90
CA MET A 15 -15.52 -1.54 4.16
C MET A 15 -14.01 -1.53 3.98
N ALA A 16 -13.49 -0.41 3.51
CA ALA A 16 -12.06 -0.24 3.44
C ALA A 16 -11.48 -0.33 4.84
N LYS A 17 -10.52 -1.19 5.02
CA LYS A 17 -9.89 -1.38 6.32
C LYS A 17 -8.52 -0.75 6.32
N TRP A 18 -8.42 0.38 6.94
CA TRP A 18 -7.18 1.11 7.05
C TRP A 18 -6.52 0.80 8.38
N GLN A 19 -5.25 0.47 8.33
CA GLN A 19 -4.46 0.24 9.53
C GLN A 19 -3.13 0.95 9.36
N LYS A 20 -2.50 1.28 10.47
CA LYS A 20 -1.17 1.88 10.40
C LYS A 20 -0.17 0.88 9.83
N LEU A 21 0.64 1.33 8.89
CA LEU A 21 1.66 0.47 8.31
C LEU A 21 2.56 -0.15 9.37
N ILE A 22 2.97 0.65 10.36
CA ILE A 22 3.87 0.16 11.40
C ILE A 22 3.26 -0.91 12.29
N LYS A 23 1.92 -1.07 12.25
CA LYS A 23 1.22 -2.09 13.04
C LYS A 23 0.84 -3.31 12.21
N PHE A 24 1.14 -3.30 10.94
CA PHE A 24 0.83 -4.42 10.06
C PHE A 24 1.72 -5.60 10.42
N LYS A 25 1.11 -6.77 10.65
CA LYS A 25 1.82 -7.92 11.20
C LYS A 25 2.23 -8.97 10.20
N GLN A 26 1.78 -8.85 8.96
CA GLN A 26 2.18 -9.80 7.93
C GLN A 26 3.58 -9.47 7.45
N GLU A 27 4.30 -10.51 7.04
CA GLU A 27 5.66 -10.35 6.56
C GLU A 27 5.74 -9.61 5.23
N THR A 28 4.73 -9.77 4.40
CA THR A 28 4.70 -9.17 3.07
C THR A 28 3.47 -8.34 2.85
N ILE A 29 3.64 -7.30 2.03
CA ILE A 29 2.56 -6.45 1.55
C ILE A 29 2.26 -6.91 0.13
N ARG A 30 0.99 -7.19 -0.14
CA ARG A 30 0.59 -7.80 -1.41
C ARG A 30 0.41 -6.75 -2.50
N LEU A 31 0.50 -7.23 -3.74
CA LEU A 31 0.21 -6.40 -4.91
C LEU A 31 -1.16 -5.78 -4.80
N GLY A 32 -1.26 -4.54 -5.25
CA GLY A 32 -2.52 -3.81 -5.20
C GLY A 32 -2.82 -3.16 -3.87
N SER A 33 -2.01 -3.42 -2.84
CA SER A 33 -2.17 -2.72 -1.57
C SER A 33 -1.95 -1.23 -1.75
N VAL A 34 -2.69 -0.44 -0.99
CA VAL A 34 -2.65 1.02 -1.08
C VAL A 34 -2.11 1.60 0.21
N LEU A 35 -1.20 2.53 0.07
CA LEU A 35 -0.61 3.28 1.17
C LEU A 35 -1.12 4.72 1.09
N ARG A 36 -1.74 5.21 2.16
CA ARG A 36 -2.28 6.57 2.22
C ARG A 36 -1.51 7.35 3.26
N LEU A 37 -1.10 8.56 2.90
CA LEU A 37 -0.25 9.34 3.79
C LEU A 37 -0.49 10.84 3.58
N PRO A 38 -0.20 11.65 4.59
CA PRO A 38 -0.20 13.09 4.40
C PRO A 38 0.96 13.48 3.50
N ALA A 39 0.74 14.46 2.65
CA ALA A 39 1.71 14.86 1.66
C ALA A 39 1.69 16.37 1.46
N GLN A 40 2.59 16.84 0.61
CA GLN A 40 2.68 18.25 0.27
C GLN A 40 3.08 18.37 -1.18
N TYR A 41 3.11 19.59 -1.66
CA TYR A 41 3.48 19.86 -3.05
C TYR A 41 4.70 19.00 -3.46
N PRO A 42 4.73 18.35 -4.60
CA PRO A 42 3.81 18.49 -5.74
C PRO A 42 2.54 17.62 -5.67
N TYR A 43 2.32 16.93 -4.56
CA TYR A 43 1.10 16.16 -4.38
C TYR A 43 0.05 17.01 -3.67
N GLU A 44 -1.17 16.53 -3.67
CA GLU A 44 -2.21 17.08 -2.81
C GLU A 44 -1.88 16.81 -1.35
N SER A 45 -2.69 17.35 -0.45
CA SER A 45 -2.43 17.22 0.99
C SER A 45 -2.48 15.78 1.50
N VAL A 46 -3.12 14.90 0.76
CA VAL A 46 -3.14 13.46 1.02
C VAL A 46 -2.86 12.77 -0.31
N VAL A 47 -1.98 11.77 -0.30
CA VAL A 47 -1.66 11.03 -1.50
C VAL A 47 -1.76 9.54 -1.22
N GLU A 48 -2.06 8.77 -2.26
CA GLU A 48 -2.08 7.31 -2.19
C GLU A 48 -1.08 6.74 -3.17
N PHE A 49 -0.33 5.76 -2.69
CA PHE A 49 0.56 4.97 -3.53
C PHE A 49 0.05 3.54 -3.57
N MET A 50 0.23 2.87 -4.69
CA MET A 50 -0.19 1.48 -4.84
C MET A 50 1.00 0.61 -5.19
N VAL A 51 1.06 -0.57 -4.58
CA VAL A 51 2.09 -1.55 -4.87
C VAL A 51 1.78 -2.22 -6.20
N PHE A 52 2.73 -2.19 -7.13
CA PHE A 52 2.52 -2.77 -8.45
C PHE A 52 3.71 -3.60 -8.90
N GLU A 53 3.51 -4.42 -9.94
CA GLU A 53 4.52 -5.30 -10.50
C GLU A 53 5.11 -4.65 -11.75
N PRO A 54 6.38 -4.21 -11.71
CA PRO A 54 7.00 -3.59 -12.89
C PRO A 54 7.46 -4.59 -13.94
N ASN A 55 7.40 -5.89 -13.64
CA ASN A 55 7.83 -6.96 -14.56
C ASN A 55 9.30 -6.84 -14.94
N ASP A 56 10.12 -6.51 -13.97
CA ASP A 56 11.56 -6.41 -14.17
C ASP A 56 12.26 -7.17 -13.06
N SER A 57 12.84 -8.31 -13.40
CA SER A 57 13.46 -9.18 -12.40
C SER A 57 14.73 -8.61 -11.79
N ALA A 58 15.29 -7.55 -12.37
CA ALA A 58 16.45 -6.87 -11.78
C ALA A 58 16.08 -6.05 -10.55
N TYR A 59 14.77 -5.83 -10.32
CA TYR A 59 14.28 -5.00 -9.23
C TYR A 59 13.19 -5.73 -8.46
N GLY A 60 12.78 -5.15 -7.34
CA GLY A 60 11.62 -5.60 -6.61
C GLY A 60 10.33 -5.04 -7.19
N LEU A 61 9.30 -5.00 -6.39
CA LEU A 61 8.04 -4.37 -6.78
C LEU A 61 8.21 -2.86 -6.79
N GLY A 62 7.25 -2.17 -7.35
CA GLY A 62 7.26 -0.72 -7.40
C GLY A 62 6.08 -0.10 -6.68
N LEU A 63 6.15 1.20 -6.53
CA LEU A 63 5.05 2.02 -6.02
C LEU A 63 4.69 3.03 -7.08
N MET A 64 3.38 3.17 -7.30
CA MET A 64 2.86 4.15 -8.25
C MET A 64 1.89 5.06 -7.53
N VAL A 65 1.74 6.27 -8.03
CA VAL A 65 0.78 7.23 -7.49
C VAL A 65 -0.61 6.79 -7.92
N ARG A 66 -1.52 6.65 -6.97
CA ARG A 66 -2.87 6.18 -7.22
C ARG A 66 -3.90 7.31 -7.21
N SER A 67 -3.60 8.44 -6.61
CA SER A 67 -4.57 9.50 -6.39
C SER A 67 -4.11 10.83 -6.97
N GLY A 68 -5.08 11.68 -7.26
CA GLY A 68 -4.83 13.06 -7.62
C GLY A 68 -4.24 13.26 -8.99
N TYR A 69 -3.60 14.39 -9.18
CA TYR A 69 -3.07 14.82 -10.46
C TYR A 69 -2.03 13.89 -11.05
N LYS A 70 -1.25 13.28 -10.17
CA LYS A 70 -0.14 12.43 -10.62
C LYS A 70 -0.50 10.96 -10.67
N ALA A 71 -1.78 10.64 -10.54
CA ALA A 71 -2.23 9.25 -10.57
C ALA A 71 -1.75 8.58 -11.85
N GLY A 72 -1.19 7.39 -11.72
CA GLY A 72 -0.66 6.62 -12.83
C GLY A 72 0.83 6.75 -13.03
N LEU A 73 1.49 7.70 -12.37
CA LEU A 73 2.94 7.83 -12.50
C LEU A 73 3.65 6.87 -11.54
N THR A 74 4.74 6.30 -11.99
CA THR A 74 5.60 5.51 -11.13
C THR A 74 6.28 6.44 -10.13
N LEU A 75 6.20 6.10 -8.85
CA LEU A 75 6.94 6.81 -7.83
C LEU A 75 8.36 6.29 -7.73
N VAL A 76 8.48 4.97 -7.56
CA VAL A 76 9.79 4.34 -7.40
C VAL A 76 9.68 2.85 -7.72
N ILE A 77 10.74 2.30 -8.30
CA ILE A 77 10.92 0.86 -8.41
C ILE A 77 11.89 0.48 -7.30
N LEU A 78 11.47 -0.40 -6.42
CA LEU A 78 12.25 -0.71 -5.23
C LEU A 78 13.35 -1.72 -5.55
N PRO A 79 14.44 -1.72 -4.77
CA PRO A 79 15.55 -2.64 -5.06
C PRO A 79 15.17 -4.07 -4.74
N VAL A 80 15.97 -5.00 -5.22
CA VAL A 80 15.70 -6.42 -5.01
C VAL A 80 15.73 -6.78 -3.52
N GLU A 81 16.50 -6.05 -2.71
CA GLU A 81 16.54 -6.27 -1.25
C GLU A 81 15.21 -6.03 -0.57
N SER A 82 14.29 -5.31 -1.21
CA SER A 82 12.97 -5.07 -0.66
C SER A 82 12.10 -6.31 -0.69
N GLN A 83 12.52 -7.37 -1.36
CA GLN A 83 11.78 -8.62 -1.44
C GLN A 83 12.09 -9.50 -0.25
N PRO A 84 11.09 -10.26 0.25
CA PRO A 84 11.38 -11.31 1.21
C PRO A 84 12.25 -12.39 0.58
N ASP A 85 12.92 -13.17 1.40
CA ASP A 85 13.79 -14.24 0.93
C ASP A 85 13.01 -15.19 0.00
N ASN A 86 13.61 -15.44 -1.15
CA ASN A 86 13.14 -16.46 -2.09
C ASN A 86 11.74 -16.28 -2.65
N LYS A 87 11.18 -15.06 -2.62
CA LYS A 87 9.90 -14.84 -3.28
C LYS A 87 9.72 -13.40 -3.69
N ARG A 88 8.91 -13.24 -4.71
CA ARG A 88 8.55 -11.92 -5.21
C ARG A 88 7.48 -11.32 -4.31
N GLY A 89 7.73 -10.12 -3.85
CA GLY A 89 6.82 -9.44 -2.96
C GLY A 89 7.48 -8.22 -2.37
N LEU A 90 6.78 -7.56 -1.50
CA LEU A 90 7.32 -6.40 -0.79
C LEU A 90 7.40 -6.73 0.69
N SER A 91 8.61 -6.68 1.24
CA SER A 91 8.82 -6.92 2.65
C SER A 91 8.28 -5.74 3.46
N THR A 92 7.38 -6.04 4.39
CA THR A 92 6.82 -5.03 5.30
C THR A 92 7.93 -4.36 6.11
N GLN A 93 8.82 -5.17 6.66
CA GLN A 93 9.89 -4.65 7.50
C GLN A 93 10.85 -3.76 6.71
N TRP A 94 11.19 -4.19 5.49
CA TRP A 94 12.05 -3.39 4.65
C TRP A 94 11.42 -2.04 4.34
N LEU A 95 10.15 -2.04 3.99
CA LEU A 95 9.44 -0.81 3.66
C LEU A 95 9.40 0.15 4.85
N ILE A 96 9.09 -0.37 6.03
CA ILE A 96 9.05 0.45 7.24
C ILE A 96 10.43 1.06 7.52
N THR A 97 11.46 0.24 7.43
CA THR A 97 12.82 0.67 7.74
C THR A 97 13.33 1.71 6.74
N ASN A 98 12.97 1.56 5.48
CA ASN A 98 13.53 2.37 4.39
C ASN A 98 12.57 3.42 3.84
N TRP A 99 11.47 3.66 4.52
CA TRP A 99 10.44 4.55 4.04
C TRP A 99 10.96 5.93 3.63
N GLN A 100 11.65 6.59 4.54
CA GLN A 100 12.07 7.97 4.28
C GLN A 100 13.17 8.07 3.23
N THR A 101 14.01 7.06 3.13
CA THR A 101 15.09 7.06 2.16
C THR A 101 14.59 6.73 0.76
N TRP A 102 13.68 5.77 0.67
CA TRP A 102 13.29 5.22 -0.63
C TRP A 102 11.95 5.69 -1.15
N VAL A 103 11.03 6.08 -0.28
CA VAL A 103 9.65 6.33 -0.71
C VAL A 103 9.29 7.80 -0.60
N TYR A 104 9.21 8.32 0.63
CA TYR A 104 8.73 9.68 0.80
C TYR A 104 9.33 10.30 2.05
N PRO A 105 10.30 11.20 1.89
CA PRO A 105 11.01 11.75 3.04
C PRO A 105 10.23 12.77 3.86
N GLU A 106 9.16 13.35 3.29
CA GLU A 106 8.43 14.43 3.94
C GLU A 106 7.45 13.97 5.01
N CYS A 107 7.35 12.65 5.21
CA CYS A 107 6.39 12.07 6.13
C CYS A 107 7.06 10.90 6.84
N THR A 108 6.87 10.80 8.15
CA THR A 108 7.40 9.64 8.86
C THR A 108 6.53 8.43 8.60
N VAL A 109 7.11 7.25 8.71
CA VAL A 109 6.38 6.01 8.46
C VAL A 109 5.22 5.83 9.43
N LYS A 110 5.30 6.48 10.60
CA LYS A 110 4.20 6.41 11.58
C LYS A 110 2.90 7.02 11.08
N GLN A 111 2.98 7.86 10.07
CA GLN A 111 1.80 8.53 9.52
C GLN A 111 1.19 7.81 8.33
N VAL A 112 1.75 6.66 7.96
CA VAL A 112 1.32 5.93 6.77
C VAL A 112 0.25 4.90 7.13
N TRP A 113 -0.84 4.92 6.35
CA TRP A 113 -1.93 3.96 6.48
C TRP A 113 -1.89 2.97 5.34
N LEU A 114 -2.25 1.73 5.64
CA LEU A 114 -2.25 0.64 4.67
C LEU A 114 -3.65 0.07 4.51
N ASN A 115 -4.04 -0.18 3.27
CA ASN A 115 -5.24 -0.93 2.94
C ASN A 115 -4.85 -2.03 1.95
N GLU A 116 -4.91 -3.27 2.41
CA GLU A 116 -4.53 -4.43 1.59
C GLU A 116 -5.60 -4.84 0.59
N GLN A 117 -6.84 -4.44 0.84
CA GLN A 117 -7.96 -4.93 0.05
C GLN A 117 -8.81 -3.76 -0.40
N PRO A 118 -8.40 -3.08 -1.46
CA PRO A 118 -9.21 -2.00 -2.00
C PRO A 118 -10.61 -2.50 -2.32
N ARG A 119 -11.57 -1.62 -2.20
CA ARG A 119 -12.96 -1.97 -2.43
C ARG A 119 -13.17 -2.45 -3.86
N MET A 120 -13.96 -3.51 -4.03
CA MET A 120 -14.32 -3.98 -5.35
C MET A 120 -15.18 -2.94 -6.06
N PRO A 121 -14.89 -2.67 -7.32
CA PRO A 121 -15.66 -1.67 -8.05
C PRO A 121 -17.03 -2.19 -8.46
N LYS A 122 -17.95 -1.26 -8.66
CA LYS A 122 -19.27 -1.56 -9.19
C LYS A 122 -19.49 -0.73 -10.43
N LEU A 123 -20.25 -1.28 -11.38
CA LEU A 123 -20.57 -0.52 -12.58
C LEU A 123 -21.51 0.62 -12.23
N PRO A 124 -21.34 1.78 -12.89
CA PRO A 124 -22.30 2.87 -12.73
C PRO A 124 -23.66 2.45 -13.23
N LYS A 125 -24.68 3.02 -12.65
CA LYS A 125 -26.07 2.78 -13.11
C LYS A 125 -26.45 3.69 -14.26
#